data_f6c7885eb42d5bcf0e9fd0aad74f9638
#
_entry.id   f6c7885eb42d5bcf0e9fd0aad74f9638
#
_cell.length_a   1.000
_cell.length_b   1.000
_cell.length_c   1.000
_cell.angle_alpha   90.00
_cell.angle_beta   90.00
_cell.angle_gamma   90.00
#
_symmetry.space_group_name_H-M   'P 1'
#
loop_
_entity.id
_entity.type
_entity.pdbx_description
1 polymer ?
#
loop_
_entity_poly.entity_id
_entity_poly.type
_entity_poly.pdbx_seq_one_letter_code
_entity_poly.pdbx_strand_id
1 'polypeptide(L)'
;MNPANRTKKRLAPAQTDAHSWTAEEFVRLVFECKPRVAVFDCDGTLWSGDAGYGFMTWSLEQGLVSRSTQDWVDTRYRAYTAGNVSEADMCGEMVQMYAGLRDSELQAAAARYVGEFVRKRVFAEMATLVEKMRQAGVEIWAVSSTNRWVVAEGLRDFGITAEHILAAEVRVKDGIITSEIVDVPTDEAKAAALKRVGLPAPDAVFGNSIHDPAMLEMARCPFPVNPSPALLEEVAKRGWGYFRPRAAEGVEAAVGGE
;
A
#
# COMPACT_ATOMS: atom_id res chain seq x y z
N MET A 1 43.88 44.41 -15.02
CA MET A 1 43.44 44.12 -13.64
C MET A 1 42.07 43.43 -13.75
N ASN A 2 42.01 42.18 -13.40
CA ASN A 2 40.84 41.32 -13.60
C ASN A 2 40.24 41.04 -12.20
N PRO A 3 38.96 41.44 -11.92
CA PRO A 3 38.37 41.12 -10.61
C PRO A 3 37.76 39.71 -10.60
N ALA A 4 38.20 38.99 -9.64
CA ALA A 4 37.89 37.66 -9.17
C ALA A 4 36.46 37.16 -9.43
N ASN A 5 36.43 36.02 -10.09
CA ASN A 5 35.30 35.10 -10.19
C ASN A 5 35.15 34.37 -8.83
N ARG A 6 34.27 34.87 -7.94
CA ARG A 6 33.86 34.17 -6.73
C ARG A 6 32.75 33.22 -7.08
N THR A 7 33.09 31.98 -7.42
CA THR A 7 32.18 30.85 -7.45
C THR A 7 31.54 30.67 -6.06
N LYS A 8 30.29 31.07 -5.91
CA LYS A 8 29.46 30.69 -4.76
C LYS A 8 29.29 29.18 -4.76
N LYS A 9 30.04 28.49 -3.90
CA LYS A 9 29.85 27.10 -3.57
C LYS A 9 28.42 27.00 -2.99
N ARG A 10 27.49 26.44 -3.77
CA ARG A 10 26.18 26.00 -3.25
C ARG A 10 26.48 24.93 -2.19
N LEU A 11 26.25 25.27 -0.93
CA LEU A 11 26.15 24.26 0.12
C LEU A 11 24.97 23.35 -0.27
N ALA A 12 25.23 22.06 -0.41
CA ALA A 12 24.16 21.07 -0.44
C ALA A 12 23.33 21.25 0.85
N PRO A 13 21.99 21.15 0.76
CA PRO A 13 21.18 21.16 1.96
C PRO A 13 21.66 20.06 2.89
N ALA A 14 21.83 20.35 4.17
CA ALA A 14 22.11 19.36 5.19
C ALA A 14 21.05 18.27 5.05
N GLN A 15 21.45 17.03 4.80
CA GLN A 15 20.57 15.86 4.92
C GLN A 15 20.15 15.84 6.40
N THR A 16 18.94 16.26 6.69
CA THR A 16 18.30 15.96 7.96
C THR A 16 17.94 14.49 7.88
N ASP A 17 18.70 13.65 8.58
CA ASP A 17 18.37 12.23 8.69
C ASP A 17 16.94 12.10 9.22
N ALA A 18 16.10 11.36 8.50
CA ALA A 18 14.74 11.11 8.92
C ALA A 18 14.75 10.37 10.26
N HIS A 19 13.96 10.84 11.23
CA HIS A 19 13.94 10.27 12.58
C HIS A 19 13.20 8.92 12.58
N SER A 20 13.90 7.85 12.96
CA SER A 20 13.30 6.51 13.16
C SER A 20 12.77 6.39 14.60
N TRP A 21 11.49 6.03 14.73
CA TRP A 21 10.86 5.77 16.02
C TRP A 21 11.09 4.33 16.49
N THR A 22 11.29 4.17 17.80
CA THR A 22 11.12 2.86 18.45
C THR A 22 9.65 2.45 18.41
N ALA A 23 9.35 1.16 18.63
CA ALA A 23 7.96 0.68 18.70
C ALA A 23 7.14 1.38 19.80
N GLU A 24 7.78 1.69 20.93
CA GLU A 24 7.14 2.38 22.06
C GLU A 24 6.83 3.84 21.71
N GLU A 25 7.79 4.56 21.11
CA GLU A 25 7.59 5.94 20.64
C GLU A 25 6.50 6.02 19.58
N PHE A 26 6.53 5.10 18.60
CA PHE A 26 5.54 5.04 17.55
C PHE A 26 4.11 4.89 18.10
N VAL A 27 3.88 3.89 18.96
CA VAL A 27 2.57 3.67 19.57
C VAL A 27 2.16 4.88 20.41
N ARG A 28 3.07 5.45 21.21
CA ARG A 28 2.80 6.65 22.00
C ARG A 28 2.36 7.82 21.12
N LEU A 29 3.10 8.12 20.06
CA LEU A 29 2.80 9.23 19.12
C LEU A 29 1.44 9.04 18.44
N VAL A 30 1.12 7.81 18.03
CA VAL A 30 -0.18 7.48 17.43
C VAL A 30 -1.32 7.81 18.40
N PHE A 31 -1.22 7.41 19.68
CA PHE A 31 -2.27 7.71 20.65
C PHE A 31 -2.26 9.15 21.16
N GLU A 32 -1.13 9.85 21.17
CA GLU A 32 -1.05 11.30 21.40
C GLU A 32 -1.76 12.10 20.31
N CYS A 33 -1.79 11.58 19.07
CA CYS A 33 -2.59 12.13 17.99
C CYS A 33 -4.10 12.07 18.28
N LYS A 34 -4.57 11.20 19.16
CA LYS A 34 -5.99 10.98 19.49
C LYS A 34 -6.85 10.81 18.24
N PRO A 35 -6.57 9.82 17.38
CA PRO A 35 -7.29 9.66 16.15
C PRO A 35 -8.72 9.19 16.40
N ARG A 36 -9.68 9.75 15.67
CA ARG A 36 -11.03 9.24 15.54
C ARG A 36 -11.16 8.41 14.28
N VAL A 37 -10.40 8.80 13.23
CA VAL A 37 -10.31 8.11 11.95
C VAL A 37 -8.84 7.83 11.64
N ALA A 38 -8.54 6.57 11.35
CA ALA A 38 -7.22 6.11 10.93
C ALA A 38 -7.32 5.42 9.56
N VAL A 39 -6.35 5.68 8.69
CA VAL A 39 -6.28 5.12 7.34
C VAL A 39 -4.97 4.38 7.16
N PHE A 40 -5.04 3.14 6.67
CA PHE A 40 -3.87 2.31 6.42
C PHE A 40 -3.74 1.97 4.94
N ASP A 41 -2.54 2.12 4.39
CA ASP A 41 -2.11 1.30 3.28
C ASP A 41 -1.94 -0.15 3.76
N CYS A 42 -1.87 -1.13 2.84
CA CYS A 42 -1.82 -2.54 3.18
C CYS A 42 -0.43 -3.16 2.98
N ASP A 43 0.00 -3.28 1.72
CA ASP A 43 1.25 -3.93 1.34
C ASP A 43 2.45 -3.13 1.83
N GLY A 44 3.38 -3.79 2.55
CA GLY A 44 4.50 -3.11 3.18
C GLY A 44 4.16 -2.28 4.43
N THR A 45 2.87 -2.06 4.74
CA THR A 45 2.37 -1.31 5.89
C THR A 45 1.76 -2.21 6.97
N LEU A 46 0.80 -3.06 6.63
CA LEU A 46 0.18 -4.02 7.56
C LEU A 46 0.85 -5.40 7.50
N TRP A 47 1.33 -5.78 6.34
CA TRP A 47 2.11 -7.01 6.09
C TRP A 47 3.27 -6.75 5.15
N SER A 48 4.29 -7.60 5.17
CA SER A 48 5.45 -7.47 4.30
C SER A 48 5.19 -8.01 2.90
N GLY A 49 5.88 -7.43 1.91
CA GLY A 49 5.80 -7.81 0.50
C GLY A 49 4.64 -7.15 -0.22
N ASP A 50 4.44 -7.58 -1.46
CA ASP A 50 3.39 -7.13 -2.38
C ASP A 50 2.40 -8.29 -2.58
N ALA A 51 1.23 -8.17 -1.94
CA ALA A 51 0.20 -9.20 -2.02
C ALA A 51 -0.53 -9.17 -3.37
N GLY A 52 -0.58 -8.02 -4.04
CA GLY A 52 -1.17 -7.87 -5.36
C GLY A 52 -0.38 -8.62 -6.42
N TYR A 53 0.90 -8.32 -6.54
CA TYR A 53 1.81 -9.03 -7.45
C TYR A 53 1.91 -10.52 -7.11
N GLY A 54 2.03 -10.85 -5.82
CA GLY A 54 2.09 -12.24 -5.37
C GLY A 54 0.83 -13.02 -5.72
N PHE A 55 -0.36 -12.44 -5.59
CA PHE A 55 -1.61 -13.10 -5.99
C PHE A 55 -1.72 -13.24 -7.51
N MET A 56 -1.29 -12.22 -8.26
CA MET A 56 -1.24 -12.30 -9.72
C MET A 56 -0.39 -13.51 -10.15
N THR A 57 0.86 -13.58 -9.73
CA THR A 57 1.77 -14.69 -10.10
C THR A 57 1.25 -16.04 -9.64
N TRP A 58 0.79 -16.15 -8.41
CA TRP A 58 0.20 -17.37 -7.89
C TRP A 58 -1.04 -17.80 -8.69
N SER A 59 -1.91 -16.87 -9.07
CA SER A 59 -3.12 -17.16 -9.86
C SER A 59 -2.80 -17.67 -11.27
N LEU A 60 -1.73 -17.15 -11.88
CA LEU A 60 -1.20 -17.66 -13.15
C LEU A 60 -0.68 -19.09 -13.00
N GLU A 61 0.09 -19.38 -11.97
CA GLU A 61 0.61 -20.71 -11.65
C GLU A 61 -0.51 -21.72 -11.37
N GLN A 62 -1.61 -21.28 -10.74
CA GLN A 62 -2.80 -22.11 -10.50
C GLN A 62 -3.68 -22.30 -11.73
N GLY A 63 -3.37 -21.65 -12.85
CA GLY A 63 -4.15 -21.74 -14.08
C GLY A 63 -5.56 -21.12 -13.94
N LEU A 64 -5.74 -20.11 -13.10
CA LEU A 64 -7.04 -19.45 -12.90
C LEU A 64 -7.48 -18.64 -14.13
N VAL A 65 -6.54 -18.19 -14.95
CA VAL A 65 -6.81 -17.42 -16.16
C VAL A 65 -6.31 -18.14 -17.40
N SER A 66 -6.82 -17.75 -18.58
CA SER A 66 -6.43 -18.36 -19.84
C SER A 66 -4.95 -18.09 -20.18
N ARG A 67 -4.37 -18.93 -21.04
CA ARG A 67 -3.00 -18.73 -21.54
C ARG A 67 -2.82 -17.38 -22.24
N SER A 68 -3.82 -16.95 -23.00
CA SER A 68 -3.77 -15.65 -23.66
C SER A 68 -3.78 -14.48 -22.69
N THR A 69 -4.52 -14.60 -21.58
CA THR A 69 -4.49 -13.62 -20.49
C THR A 69 -3.13 -13.58 -19.80
N GLN A 70 -2.54 -14.76 -19.57
CA GLN A 70 -1.20 -14.87 -19.00
C GLN A 70 -0.16 -14.19 -19.89
N ASP A 71 -0.11 -14.50 -21.19
CA ASP A 71 0.84 -13.91 -22.13
C ASP A 71 0.67 -12.38 -22.24
N TRP A 72 -0.58 -11.90 -22.14
CA TRP A 72 -0.88 -10.46 -22.10
C TRP A 72 -0.36 -9.79 -20.82
N VAL A 73 -0.69 -10.33 -19.64
CA VAL A 73 -0.27 -9.69 -18.37
C VAL A 73 1.25 -9.73 -18.19
N ASP A 74 1.90 -10.81 -18.60
CA ASP A 74 3.37 -10.92 -18.58
C ASP A 74 4.04 -9.85 -19.47
N THR A 75 3.42 -9.54 -20.61
CA THR A 75 3.90 -8.49 -21.51
C THR A 75 3.72 -7.11 -20.89
N ARG A 76 2.57 -6.87 -20.29
CA ARG A 76 2.25 -5.59 -19.62
C ARG A 76 3.12 -5.37 -18.40
N TYR A 77 3.33 -6.39 -17.58
CA TYR A 77 4.18 -6.30 -16.40
C TYR A 77 5.66 -6.00 -16.76
N ARG A 78 6.18 -6.63 -17.83
CA ARG A 78 7.51 -6.28 -18.36
C ARG A 78 7.58 -4.82 -18.85
N ALA A 79 6.54 -4.32 -19.50
CA ALA A 79 6.47 -2.92 -19.90
C ALA A 79 6.39 -1.97 -18.69
N TYR A 80 5.67 -2.35 -17.65
CA TYR A 80 5.61 -1.62 -16.37
C TYR A 80 6.99 -1.54 -15.71
N THR A 81 7.69 -2.65 -15.54
CA THR A 81 9.04 -2.66 -14.95
C THR A 81 10.08 -1.89 -15.78
N ALA A 82 9.84 -1.74 -17.08
CA ALA A 82 10.63 -0.89 -17.97
C ALA A 82 10.21 0.60 -17.96
N GLY A 83 9.22 0.99 -17.14
CA GLY A 83 8.73 2.36 -17.02
C GLY A 83 7.83 2.83 -18.18
N ASN A 84 7.32 1.91 -19.02
CA ASN A 84 6.47 2.21 -20.17
C ASN A 84 4.96 2.06 -19.88
N VAL A 85 4.59 1.65 -18.70
CA VAL A 85 3.21 1.51 -18.19
C VAL A 85 3.16 2.19 -16.83
N SER A 86 2.12 2.96 -16.58
CA SER A 86 1.95 3.63 -15.27
C SER A 86 1.55 2.63 -14.18
N GLU A 87 1.78 3.00 -12.91
CA GLU A 87 1.29 2.24 -11.75
C GLU A 87 -0.24 2.04 -11.82
N ALA A 88 -0.97 3.10 -12.12
CA ALA A 88 -2.43 3.05 -12.21
C ALA A 88 -2.91 2.09 -13.31
N ASP A 89 -2.27 2.11 -14.48
CA ASP A 89 -2.61 1.18 -15.56
C ASP A 89 -2.30 -0.27 -15.16
N MET A 90 -1.12 -0.52 -14.59
CA MET A 90 -0.72 -1.88 -14.20
C MET A 90 -1.65 -2.45 -13.11
N CYS A 91 -1.94 -1.68 -12.07
CA CYS A 91 -2.87 -2.09 -11.01
C CYS A 91 -4.29 -2.34 -11.56
N GLY A 92 -4.74 -1.50 -12.51
CA GLY A 92 -6.00 -1.70 -13.22
C GLY A 92 -6.02 -2.98 -14.05
N GLU A 93 -4.97 -3.25 -14.80
CA GLU A 93 -4.82 -4.47 -15.63
C GLU A 93 -4.73 -5.74 -14.77
N MET A 94 -4.11 -5.66 -13.59
CA MET A 94 -4.05 -6.77 -12.64
C MET A 94 -5.41 -7.16 -12.05
N VAL A 95 -6.40 -6.28 -12.05
CA VAL A 95 -7.78 -6.66 -11.68
C VAL A 95 -8.61 -7.06 -12.90
N GLN A 96 -8.37 -6.44 -14.06
CA GLN A 96 -9.05 -6.76 -15.32
C GLN A 96 -8.73 -8.17 -15.86
N MET A 97 -7.54 -8.71 -15.52
CA MET A 97 -7.12 -10.05 -15.99
C MET A 97 -8.07 -11.15 -15.54
N TYR A 98 -8.89 -10.93 -14.51
CA TYR A 98 -9.88 -11.88 -14.01
C TYR A 98 -11.25 -11.77 -14.68
N ALA A 99 -11.41 -10.90 -15.67
CA ALA A 99 -12.68 -10.73 -16.37
C ALA A 99 -13.17 -12.06 -16.99
N GLY A 100 -14.46 -12.34 -16.78
CA GLY A 100 -15.10 -13.59 -17.20
C GLY A 100 -15.12 -14.69 -16.14
N LEU A 101 -14.33 -14.58 -15.07
CA LEU A 101 -14.39 -15.52 -13.95
C LEU A 101 -15.60 -15.22 -13.04
N ARG A 102 -16.02 -16.24 -12.29
CA ARG A 102 -17.00 -16.04 -11.22
C ARG A 102 -16.36 -15.33 -10.03
N ASP A 103 -17.03 -14.32 -9.52
CA ASP A 103 -16.56 -13.56 -8.35
C ASP A 103 -16.32 -14.47 -7.13
N SER A 104 -17.23 -15.42 -6.88
CA SER A 104 -17.09 -16.40 -5.78
C SER A 104 -15.87 -17.34 -5.92
N GLU A 105 -15.47 -17.66 -7.15
CA GLU A 105 -14.28 -18.49 -7.40
C GLU A 105 -13.00 -17.68 -7.09
N LEU A 106 -12.97 -16.41 -7.47
CA LEU A 106 -11.82 -15.54 -7.18
C LEU A 106 -11.75 -15.19 -5.70
N GLN A 107 -12.88 -14.99 -5.01
CA GLN A 107 -12.91 -14.85 -3.55
C GLN A 107 -12.33 -16.09 -2.85
N ALA A 108 -12.72 -17.30 -3.28
CA ALA A 108 -12.16 -18.54 -2.73
C ALA A 108 -10.66 -18.70 -3.01
N ALA A 109 -10.20 -18.27 -4.18
CA ALA A 109 -8.79 -18.27 -4.54
C ALA A 109 -8.00 -17.27 -3.67
N ALA A 110 -8.52 -16.04 -3.48
CA ALA A 110 -7.91 -15.03 -2.62
C ALA A 110 -7.81 -15.53 -1.16
N ALA A 111 -8.86 -16.19 -0.64
CA ALA A 111 -8.85 -16.76 0.70
C ALA A 111 -7.75 -17.82 0.89
N ARG A 112 -7.53 -18.68 -0.12
CA ARG A 112 -6.42 -19.66 -0.10
C ARG A 112 -5.07 -18.95 -0.10
N TYR A 113 -4.87 -18.03 -1.03
CA TYR A 113 -3.62 -17.29 -1.16
C TYR A 113 -3.28 -16.53 0.12
N VAL A 114 -4.22 -15.76 0.66
CA VAL A 114 -4.02 -14.99 1.89
C VAL A 114 -3.70 -15.89 3.08
N GLY A 115 -4.44 -17.00 3.23
CA GLY A 115 -4.19 -17.99 4.29
C GLY A 115 -2.79 -18.63 4.21
N GLU A 116 -2.31 -18.85 3.00
CA GLU A 116 -1.03 -19.53 2.75
C GLU A 116 0.17 -18.56 2.84
N PHE A 117 0.04 -17.33 2.32
CA PHE A 117 1.15 -16.41 2.13
C PHE A 117 1.06 -15.13 2.96
N VAL A 118 -0.08 -14.40 2.94
CA VAL A 118 -0.16 -13.06 3.53
C VAL A 118 -0.20 -13.09 5.05
N ARG A 119 -1.01 -13.99 5.66
CA ARG A 119 -1.14 -14.08 7.12
C ARG A 119 0.18 -14.29 7.84
N LYS A 120 1.11 -15.00 7.24
CA LYS A 120 2.45 -15.27 7.80
C LYS A 120 3.37 -14.04 7.77
N ARG A 121 3.00 -13.03 7.00
CA ARG A 121 3.79 -11.81 6.76
C ARG A 121 3.22 -10.59 7.47
N VAL A 122 2.13 -10.74 8.22
CA VAL A 122 1.53 -9.66 9.00
C VAL A 122 2.54 -9.16 10.04
N PHE A 123 2.75 -7.86 10.08
CA PHE A 123 3.59 -7.23 11.10
C PHE A 123 2.87 -7.26 12.45
N ALA A 124 3.46 -7.96 13.42
CA ALA A 124 2.86 -8.15 14.74
C ALA A 124 2.60 -6.82 15.48
N GLU A 125 3.49 -5.85 15.31
CA GLU A 125 3.35 -4.50 15.88
C GLU A 125 2.15 -3.78 15.27
N MET A 126 1.93 -3.92 13.96
CA MET A 126 0.80 -3.29 13.27
C MET A 126 -0.52 -3.96 13.61
N ALA A 127 -0.56 -5.29 13.69
CA ALA A 127 -1.74 -6.02 14.16
C ALA A 127 -2.13 -5.59 15.59
N THR A 128 -1.14 -5.47 16.48
CA THR A 128 -1.36 -5.02 17.86
C THR A 128 -1.85 -3.56 17.89
N LEU A 129 -1.30 -2.69 17.05
CA LEU A 129 -1.73 -1.29 16.96
C LEU A 129 -3.18 -1.18 16.51
N VAL A 130 -3.54 -1.86 15.42
CA VAL A 130 -4.91 -1.86 14.88
C VAL A 130 -5.90 -2.35 15.92
N GLU A 131 -5.59 -3.44 16.62
CA GLU A 131 -6.47 -3.96 17.68
C GLU A 131 -6.65 -2.94 18.83
N LYS A 132 -5.58 -2.29 19.28
CA LYS A 132 -5.67 -1.23 20.31
C LYS A 132 -6.51 -0.04 19.83
N MET A 133 -6.38 0.36 18.56
CA MET A 133 -7.18 1.43 17.97
C MET A 133 -8.67 1.06 17.94
N ARG A 134 -9.00 -0.18 17.52
CA ARG A 134 -10.37 -0.69 17.51
C ARG A 134 -10.97 -0.68 18.93
N GLN A 135 -10.22 -1.14 19.92
CA GLN A 135 -10.63 -1.11 21.33
C GLN A 135 -10.85 0.30 21.86
N ALA A 136 -10.11 1.28 21.33
CA ALA A 136 -10.29 2.70 21.63
C ALA A 136 -11.43 3.37 20.83
N GLY A 137 -12.14 2.63 19.98
CA GLY A 137 -13.26 3.15 19.19
C GLY A 137 -12.84 3.98 17.98
N VAL A 138 -11.62 3.81 17.48
CA VAL A 138 -11.14 4.48 16.27
C VAL A 138 -11.79 3.83 15.05
N GLU A 139 -12.35 4.63 14.15
CA GLU A 139 -12.81 4.21 12.84
C GLU A 139 -11.60 3.94 11.94
N ILE A 140 -11.51 2.73 11.37
CA ILE A 140 -10.33 2.29 10.61
C ILE A 140 -10.72 2.02 9.17
N TRP A 141 -9.97 2.63 8.25
CA TRP A 141 -10.08 2.45 6.81
C TRP A 141 -8.79 1.86 6.24
N ALA A 142 -8.92 1.16 5.11
CA ALA A 142 -7.79 0.71 4.32
C ALA A 142 -7.87 1.26 2.89
N VAL A 143 -6.72 1.70 2.35
CA VAL A 143 -6.58 2.19 0.98
C VAL A 143 -5.40 1.50 0.32
N SER A 144 -5.63 0.70 -0.72
CA SER A 144 -4.61 -0.13 -1.36
C SER A 144 -4.77 -0.17 -2.88
N SER A 145 -3.66 -0.14 -3.62
CA SER A 145 -3.64 -0.40 -5.07
C SER A 145 -3.78 -1.89 -5.42
N THR A 146 -3.68 -2.76 -4.42
CA THR A 146 -3.92 -4.20 -4.58
C THR A 146 -5.41 -4.50 -4.77
N ASN A 147 -5.70 -5.61 -5.47
CA ASN A 147 -7.06 -6.03 -5.77
C ASN A 147 -7.90 -6.26 -4.51
N ARG A 148 -9.19 -5.87 -4.59
CA ARG A 148 -10.14 -5.91 -3.48
C ARG A 148 -10.31 -7.29 -2.85
N TRP A 149 -10.22 -8.38 -3.62
CA TRP A 149 -10.40 -9.74 -3.10
C TRP A 149 -9.31 -10.12 -2.09
N VAL A 150 -8.06 -9.83 -2.42
CA VAL A 150 -6.92 -10.10 -1.53
C VAL A 150 -6.94 -9.16 -0.33
N VAL A 151 -7.17 -7.86 -0.55
CA VAL A 151 -7.21 -6.86 0.52
C VAL A 151 -8.32 -7.17 1.52
N ALA A 152 -9.54 -7.45 1.06
CA ALA A 152 -10.66 -7.76 1.94
C ALA A 152 -10.42 -9.02 2.78
N GLU A 153 -9.85 -10.06 2.19
CA GLU A 153 -9.51 -11.28 2.93
C GLU A 153 -8.35 -11.06 3.92
N GLY A 154 -7.31 -10.31 3.52
CA GLY A 154 -6.18 -9.96 4.39
C GLY A 154 -6.59 -9.12 5.60
N LEU A 155 -7.57 -8.25 5.43
CA LEU A 155 -8.07 -7.36 6.47
C LEU A 155 -9.13 -8.00 7.39
N ARG A 156 -9.61 -9.19 7.08
CA ARG A 156 -10.61 -9.90 7.90
C ARG A 156 -10.14 -10.08 9.35
N ASP A 157 -8.90 -10.49 9.54
CA ASP A 157 -8.33 -10.72 10.86
C ASP A 157 -8.07 -9.40 11.62
N PHE A 158 -7.98 -8.27 10.91
CA PHE A 158 -7.93 -6.93 11.51
C PHE A 158 -9.32 -6.39 11.89
N GLY A 159 -10.40 -7.09 11.51
CA GLY A 159 -11.78 -6.68 11.76
C GLY A 159 -12.20 -5.43 11.00
N ILE A 160 -11.55 -5.15 9.86
CA ILE A 160 -11.92 -4.05 8.95
C ILE A 160 -12.93 -4.61 7.95
N THR A 161 -14.10 -3.98 7.89
CA THR A 161 -15.23 -4.46 7.07
C THR A 161 -15.18 -3.90 5.65
N ALA A 162 -15.90 -4.53 4.73
CA ALA A 162 -15.80 -4.25 3.30
C ALA A 162 -16.14 -2.79 2.93
N GLU A 163 -17.00 -2.12 3.69
CA GLU A 163 -17.37 -0.72 3.50
C GLU A 163 -16.24 0.26 3.82
N HIS A 164 -15.26 -0.16 4.61
CA HIS A 164 -14.08 0.62 4.97
C HIS A 164 -12.83 0.27 4.16
N ILE A 165 -13.01 -0.42 3.02
CA ILE A 165 -11.92 -0.82 2.12
C ILE A 165 -12.05 -0.09 0.79
N LEU A 166 -11.02 0.67 0.44
CA LEU A 166 -10.81 1.28 -0.87
C LEU A 166 -9.64 0.54 -1.54
N ALA A 167 -9.92 -0.22 -2.59
CA ALA A 167 -8.94 -1.09 -3.23
C ALA A 167 -9.15 -1.12 -4.75
N ALA A 168 -8.17 -1.62 -5.51
CA ALA A 168 -8.33 -1.79 -6.94
C ALA A 168 -9.48 -2.76 -7.22
N GLU A 169 -10.46 -2.32 -8.00
CA GLU A 169 -11.74 -2.99 -8.17
C GLU A 169 -12.27 -2.85 -9.59
N VAL A 170 -12.84 -3.93 -10.10
CA VAL A 170 -13.65 -3.97 -11.31
C VAL A 170 -15.10 -4.31 -10.97
N ARG A 171 -16.02 -3.92 -11.85
CA ARG A 171 -17.44 -4.21 -11.69
C ARG A 171 -17.71 -5.71 -11.77
N VAL A 172 -18.50 -6.22 -10.83
CA VAL A 172 -19.10 -7.55 -10.89
C VAL A 172 -20.54 -7.42 -11.32
N LYS A 173 -20.94 -8.17 -12.35
CA LYS A 173 -22.32 -8.20 -12.85
C LYS A 173 -22.83 -9.63 -12.88
N ASP A 174 -23.97 -9.89 -12.26
CA ASP A 174 -24.58 -11.23 -12.18
C ASP A 174 -23.61 -12.32 -11.68
N GLY A 175 -22.70 -11.95 -10.74
CA GLY A 175 -21.69 -12.83 -10.18
C GLY A 175 -20.49 -13.10 -11.10
N ILE A 176 -20.38 -12.41 -12.23
CA ILE A 176 -19.27 -12.49 -13.19
C ILE A 176 -18.44 -11.20 -13.11
N ILE A 177 -17.14 -11.35 -13.02
CA ILE A 177 -16.17 -10.25 -13.03
C ILE A 177 -16.12 -9.68 -14.45
N THR A 178 -16.21 -8.34 -14.56
CA THR A 178 -16.07 -7.63 -15.84
C THR A 178 -14.71 -6.96 -15.96
N SER A 179 -14.40 -6.40 -17.12
CA SER A 179 -13.21 -5.55 -17.31
C SER A 179 -13.46 -4.07 -17.00
N GLU A 180 -14.66 -3.69 -16.53
CA GLU A 180 -14.99 -2.31 -16.21
C GLU A 180 -14.34 -1.92 -14.87
N ILE A 181 -13.34 -1.04 -14.90
CA ILE A 181 -12.68 -0.52 -13.69
C ILE A 181 -13.68 0.35 -12.92
N VAL A 182 -13.78 0.10 -11.63
CA VAL A 182 -14.55 0.91 -10.67
C VAL A 182 -13.61 1.87 -9.96
N ASP A 183 -12.46 1.39 -9.48
CA ASP A 183 -11.46 2.19 -8.76
C ASP A 183 -10.07 1.58 -8.88
N VAL A 184 -9.04 2.44 -8.85
CA VAL A 184 -7.62 2.05 -8.73
C VAL A 184 -6.94 3.10 -7.84
N PRO A 185 -7.02 2.97 -6.51
CA PRO A 185 -6.47 3.95 -5.58
C PRO A 185 -4.95 3.79 -5.45
N THR A 186 -4.20 4.45 -6.34
CA THR A 186 -2.76 4.61 -6.27
C THR A 186 -2.38 6.08 -6.41
N ASP A 187 -1.22 6.50 -5.97
CA ASP A 187 -0.72 7.89 -6.03
C ASP A 187 -1.78 8.89 -5.50
N GLU A 188 -2.07 9.94 -6.26
CA GLU A 188 -3.09 10.95 -5.93
C GLU A 188 -4.50 10.37 -5.84
N ALA A 189 -4.76 9.24 -6.51
CA ALA A 189 -6.06 8.58 -6.45
C ALA A 189 -6.35 7.98 -5.06
N LYS A 190 -5.34 7.66 -4.23
CA LYS A 190 -5.56 7.29 -2.81
C LYS A 190 -6.22 8.43 -2.05
N ALA A 191 -5.69 9.65 -2.19
CA ALA A 191 -6.26 10.85 -1.58
C ALA A 191 -7.64 11.20 -2.16
N ALA A 192 -7.84 11.02 -3.47
CA ALA A 192 -9.13 11.25 -4.13
C ALA A 192 -10.20 10.24 -3.65
N ALA A 193 -9.83 8.97 -3.49
CA ALA A 193 -10.71 7.92 -2.97
C ALA A 193 -11.20 8.24 -1.55
N LEU A 194 -10.31 8.68 -0.67
CA LEU A 194 -10.67 9.11 0.69
C LEU A 194 -11.62 10.31 0.69
N LYS A 195 -11.37 11.33 -0.14
CA LYS A 195 -12.28 12.49 -0.28
C LYS A 195 -13.66 12.06 -0.76
N ARG A 196 -13.76 11.11 -1.69
CA ARG A 196 -14.99 10.59 -2.25
C ARG A 196 -15.89 9.92 -1.21
N VAL A 197 -15.29 9.27 -0.19
CA VAL A 197 -16.03 8.66 0.92
C VAL A 197 -16.21 9.59 2.13
N GLY A 198 -15.93 10.88 1.98
CA GLY A 198 -16.15 11.88 3.03
C GLY A 198 -15.02 12.02 4.05
N LEU A 199 -13.81 11.54 3.73
CA LEU A 199 -12.62 11.62 4.58
C LEU A 199 -11.55 12.55 3.99
N PRO A 200 -11.82 13.88 3.87
CA PRO A 200 -10.87 14.81 3.27
C PRO A 200 -9.64 15.12 4.16
N ALA A 201 -9.72 14.81 5.46
CA ALA A 201 -8.66 15.07 6.43
C ALA A 201 -8.71 14.02 7.56
N PRO A 202 -8.27 12.78 7.33
CA PRO A 202 -8.21 11.76 8.37
C PRO A 202 -7.22 12.17 9.47
N ASP A 203 -7.44 11.68 10.71
CA ASP A 203 -6.58 12.07 11.83
C ASP A 203 -5.20 11.42 11.71
N ALA A 204 -5.12 10.14 11.40
CA ALA A 204 -3.88 9.39 11.26
C ALA A 204 -3.85 8.60 9.94
N VAL A 205 -2.74 8.64 9.21
CA VAL A 205 -2.56 7.88 7.97
C VAL A 205 -1.23 7.14 8.02
N PHE A 206 -1.24 5.89 7.61
CA PHE A 206 -0.11 4.97 7.60
C PHE A 206 0.18 4.51 6.17
N GLY A 207 1.44 4.59 5.73
CA GLY A 207 1.84 4.19 4.38
C GLY A 207 3.33 3.90 4.28
N ASN A 208 3.75 3.15 3.24
CA ASN A 208 5.12 2.65 3.10
C ASN A 208 5.80 3.01 1.78
N SER A 209 5.04 3.35 0.73
CA SER A 209 5.55 3.46 -0.62
C SER A 209 5.56 4.89 -1.15
N ILE A 210 6.23 5.10 -2.29
CA ILE A 210 6.21 6.39 -3.01
C ILE A 210 4.82 6.74 -3.55
N HIS A 211 3.88 5.80 -3.53
CA HIS A 211 2.49 5.98 -3.93
C HIS A 211 1.58 6.50 -2.80
N ASP A 212 2.14 6.75 -1.60
CA ASP A 212 1.39 7.17 -0.41
C ASP A 212 1.51 8.66 -0.02
N PRO A 213 2.46 9.48 -0.53
CA PRO A 213 2.65 10.85 -0.06
C PRO A 213 1.38 11.69 -0.11
N ALA A 214 0.57 11.58 -1.18
CA ALA A 214 -0.67 12.35 -1.31
C ALA A 214 -1.69 12.01 -0.21
N MET A 215 -1.75 10.74 0.19
CA MET A 215 -2.60 10.27 1.28
C MET A 215 -2.03 10.67 2.66
N LEU A 216 -0.71 10.52 2.86
CA LEU A 216 -0.04 10.90 4.10
C LEU A 216 -0.16 12.40 4.37
N GLU A 217 -0.06 13.26 3.34
CA GLU A 217 -0.19 14.71 3.44
C GLU A 217 -1.59 15.18 3.85
N MET A 218 -2.63 14.38 3.60
CA MET A 218 -3.99 14.70 4.04
C MET A 218 -4.17 14.58 5.56
N ALA A 219 -3.31 13.78 6.21
CA ALA A 219 -3.46 13.47 7.61
C ALA A 219 -3.05 14.63 8.51
N ARG A 220 -3.73 14.75 9.64
CA ARG A 220 -3.24 15.55 10.76
C ARG A 220 -1.93 14.99 11.32
N CYS A 221 -1.80 13.66 11.37
CA CYS A 221 -0.63 12.94 11.82
C CYS A 221 -0.24 11.88 10.78
N PRO A 222 0.74 12.14 9.89
CA PRO A 222 1.29 11.15 8.99
C PRO A 222 2.22 10.18 9.74
N PHE A 223 2.08 8.90 9.47
CA PHE A 223 2.89 7.84 10.04
C PHE A 223 3.47 6.94 8.93
N PRO A 224 4.60 7.32 8.32
CA PRO A 224 5.34 6.42 7.45
C PRO A 224 5.76 5.15 8.20
N VAL A 225 5.33 3.98 7.70
CA VAL A 225 5.64 2.67 8.26
C VAL A 225 6.46 1.90 7.25
N ASN A 226 7.60 1.34 7.65
CA ASN A 226 8.47 0.56 6.77
C ASN A 226 8.72 1.26 5.41
N PRO A 227 9.11 2.55 5.41
CA PRO A 227 9.17 3.32 4.18
C PRO A 227 10.18 2.71 3.19
N SER A 228 9.75 2.60 1.92
CA SER A 228 10.63 2.29 0.79
C SER A 228 11.73 3.36 0.66
N PRO A 229 12.85 3.07 -0.01
CA PRO A 229 13.92 4.07 -0.20
C PRO A 229 13.39 5.39 -0.79
N ALA A 230 12.50 5.32 -1.77
CA ALA A 230 11.91 6.50 -2.41
C ALA A 230 10.99 7.29 -1.45
N LEU A 231 10.16 6.60 -0.64
CA LEU A 231 9.36 7.29 0.38
C LEU A 231 10.24 7.88 1.49
N LEU A 232 11.34 7.21 1.86
CA LEU A 232 12.25 7.70 2.91
C LEU A 232 12.87 9.06 2.53
N GLU A 233 13.16 9.29 1.24
CA GLU A 233 13.58 10.61 0.74
C GLU A 233 12.49 11.67 0.95
N GLU A 234 11.23 11.33 0.69
CA GLU A 234 10.09 12.22 0.91
C GLU A 234 9.83 12.47 2.41
N VAL A 235 10.01 11.45 3.25
CA VAL A 235 9.95 11.56 4.72
C VAL A 235 10.99 12.58 5.23
N ALA A 236 12.23 12.48 4.76
CA ALA A 236 13.31 13.41 5.12
C ALA A 236 13.02 14.85 4.63
N LYS A 237 12.54 15.03 3.39
CA LYS A 237 12.18 16.34 2.83
C LYS A 237 11.06 17.04 3.62
N ARG A 238 10.11 16.26 4.16
CA ARG A 238 8.96 16.80 4.93
C ARG A 238 9.21 16.89 6.42
N GLY A 239 10.35 16.40 6.91
CA GLY A 239 10.66 16.37 8.34
C GLY A 239 9.76 15.41 9.12
N TRP A 240 9.22 14.37 8.46
CA TRP A 240 8.46 13.33 9.13
C TRP A 240 9.40 12.35 9.85
N GLY A 241 8.90 11.68 10.88
CA GLY A 241 9.53 10.47 11.39
C GLY A 241 8.94 9.23 10.73
N TYR A 242 9.49 8.06 11.02
CA TYR A 242 9.00 6.79 10.51
C TYR A 242 9.20 5.65 11.50
N PHE A 243 8.46 4.56 11.30
CA PHE A 243 8.59 3.34 12.06
C PHE A 243 8.94 2.15 11.15
N ARG A 244 9.83 1.26 11.60
CA ARG A 244 10.09 -0.03 10.94
C ARG A 244 9.70 -1.19 11.87
N PRO A 245 8.71 -2.02 11.47
CA PRO A 245 8.41 -3.26 12.17
C PRO A 245 9.60 -4.21 12.16
N ARG A 246 9.81 -4.98 13.24
CA ARG A 246 10.94 -5.92 13.37
C ARG A 246 11.01 -6.97 12.27
N ALA A 247 9.85 -7.44 11.79
CA ALA A 247 9.80 -8.40 10.67
C ALA A 247 10.26 -7.79 9.34
N ALA A 248 10.24 -6.44 9.19
CA ALA A 248 10.73 -5.76 7.99
C ALA A 248 12.27 -5.67 7.95
N GLU A 249 12.92 -5.57 9.10
CA GLU A 249 14.39 -5.50 9.19
C GLU A 249 15.10 -6.74 8.63
N GLY A 250 14.42 -7.90 8.62
CA GLY A 250 14.96 -9.15 8.06
C GLY A 250 14.76 -9.34 6.54
N VAL A 251 13.93 -8.51 5.90
CA VAL A 251 13.57 -8.65 4.47
C VAL A 251 14.52 -7.84 3.57
N GLU A 252 15.13 -6.77 4.06
CA GLU A 252 16.11 -5.96 3.30
C GLU A 252 17.35 -6.76 2.86
N ALA A 253 17.69 -7.85 3.54
CA ALA A 253 18.82 -8.70 3.18
C ALA A 253 18.56 -9.67 2.00
N ALA A 254 17.29 -9.85 1.58
CA ALA A 254 16.91 -10.83 0.55
C ALA A 254 16.63 -10.21 -0.84
N VAL A 255 16.52 -8.89 -0.95
CA VAL A 255 16.19 -8.20 -2.22
C VAL A 255 17.42 -7.57 -2.90
N GLY A 256 18.60 -7.70 -2.28
CA GLY A 256 19.86 -7.15 -2.78
C GLY A 256 20.77 -8.17 -3.46
N GLY A 257 20.26 -9.28 -3.99
CA GLY A 257 21.05 -10.32 -4.64
C GLY A 257 20.27 -11.01 -5.75
N GLU A 258 20.22 -10.38 -6.93
CA GLU A 258 20.49 -10.89 -8.27
C GLU A 258 20.02 -9.89 -9.34
#